data_0f6c493a0682be7f8e20a4b669714643
#
_entry.id   0f6c493a0682be7f8e20a4b669714643
#
_cell.length_a   1.000
_cell.length_b   1.000
_cell.length_c   1.000
_cell.angle_alpha   90.00
_cell.angle_beta   90.00
_cell.angle_gamma   90.00
#
_symmetry.space_group_name_H-M   'P 1'
#
loop_
_entity.id
_entity.type
_entity.pdbx_description
1 polymer ?
#
loop_
_entity_poly.entity_id
_entity_poly.type
_entity_poly.pdbx_seq_one_letter_code
_entity_poly.pdbx_strand_id
1 'polypeptide(L)'
;MAIFYPSLEKISKFKVSATAGEWTLLEFLKNCLDDSFEVYFNPFLNGDRPDVLIMRKGYGVMIIEVKDWNLSNFCLNEKKKWIYIPNNSIVKSPIDQVLKYKNNLYDLHVEDLLQMKIRDFRHFNIVACAVYFHCASQYELENMLVKPYKDDKKYQSFLTYNMDFIGKDGLNEEDFINLLKKRRIVAKYPSWLFTDVLYENFKRLLSPAEHLKAEGKPYKYSDKQKNIIYSTNLEQRVRGVFGSGKTTVLAARAVQAYKRALSRNNTPRILILTYNITGGVI
;
A
#
# COMPACT_ATOMS: atom_id res chain seq x y z
N MET A 1 15.97 -1.43 -13.93
CA MET A 1 14.85 -0.47 -13.80
C MET A 1 13.69 -1.17 -13.11
N ALA A 2 13.11 -0.54 -12.10
CA ALA A 2 11.97 -1.09 -11.34
C ALA A 2 10.78 -1.45 -12.23
N ILE A 3 9.93 -2.37 -11.76
CA ILE A 3 8.71 -2.80 -12.43
C ILE A 3 7.55 -1.93 -11.95
N PHE A 4 6.91 -1.18 -12.85
CA PHE A 4 5.84 -0.24 -12.52
C PHE A 4 4.45 -0.84 -12.75
N TYR A 5 3.54 -0.58 -11.80
CA TYR A 5 2.13 -0.96 -11.83
C TYR A 5 1.24 0.27 -11.54
N PRO A 6 0.51 0.80 -12.53
CA PRO A 6 0.62 0.53 -13.97
C PRO A 6 1.95 1.02 -14.55
N SER A 7 2.24 0.65 -15.81
CA SER A 7 3.44 1.16 -16.50
C SER A 7 3.40 2.68 -16.62
N LEU A 8 4.56 3.34 -16.65
CA LEU A 8 4.64 4.82 -16.76
C LEU A 8 3.90 5.34 -17.99
N GLU A 9 3.91 4.59 -19.10
CA GLU A 9 3.14 4.94 -20.31
C GLU A 9 1.63 4.93 -20.05
N LYS A 10 1.12 4.00 -19.24
CA LYS A 10 -0.30 3.99 -18.86
C LYS A 10 -0.64 5.13 -17.89
N ILE A 11 0.26 5.45 -16.94
CA ILE A 11 0.08 6.55 -16.00
C ILE A 11 -0.04 7.87 -16.74
N SER A 12 0.78 8.12 -17.79
CA SER A 12 0.73 9.35 -18.57
C SER A 12 -0.60 9.56 -19.33
N LYS A 13 -1.38 8.48 -19.51
CA LYS A 13 -2.68 8.50 -20.21
C LYS A 13 -3.88 8.57 -19.25
N PHE A 14 -3.66 8.72 -17.94
CA PHE A 14 -4.76 8.81 -16.99
C PHE A 14 -5.58 10.10 -17.19
N LYS A 15 -6.90 10.01 -17.02
CA LYS A 15 -7.81 11.18 -17.06
C LYS A 15 -7.43 12.25 -16.03
N VAL A 16 -7.04 11.82 -14.83
CA VAL A 16 -6.46 12.66 -13.80
C VAL A 16 -4.97 12.45 -13.86
N SER A 17 -4.25 13.45 -14.33
CA SER A 17 -2.80 13.41 -14.44
C SER A 17 -2.16 13.30 -13.06
N ALA A 18 -1.03 12.58 -12.98
CA ALA A 18 -0.20 12.63 -11.80
C ALA A 18 0.25 14.08 -11.52
N THR A 19 0.34 14.47 -10.24
CA THR A 19 0.85 15.79 -9.84
C THR A 19 2.32 15.94 -10.20
N ALA A 20 2.84 17.16 -10.14
CA ALA A 20 4.26 17.40 -10.43
C ALA A 20 5.18 16.60 -9.49
N GLY A 21 4.83 16.57 -8.20
CA GLY A 21 5.59 15.81 -7.21
C GLY A 21 5.52 14.29 -7.42
N GLU A 22 4.32 13.77 -7.71
CA GLU A 22 4.14 12.34 -8.03
C GLU A 22 4.96 11.95 -9.26
N TRP A 23 4.94 12.76 -10.32
CA TRP A 23 5.67 12.49 -11.55
C TRP A 23 7.18 12.54 -11.34
N THR A 24 7.66 13.55 -10.60
CA THR A 24 9.08 13.65 -10.23
C THR A 24 9.55 12.43 -9.44
N LEU A 25 8.75 11.97 -8.47
CA LEU A 25 9.06 10.78 -7.70
C LEU A 25 9.10 9.53 -8.59
N LEU A 26 8.12 9.33 -9.48
CA LEU A 26 8.07 8.17 -10.38
C LEU A 26 9.29 8.11 -11.32
N GLU A 27 9.69 9.25 -11.91
CA GLU A 27 10.88 9.30 -12.77
C GLU A 27 12.17 9.06 -11.98
N PHE A 28 12.26 9.59 -10.77
CA PHE A 28 13.38 9.31 -9.88
C PHE A 28 13.48 7.82 -9.57
N LEU A 29 12.38 7.17 -9.15
CA LEU A 29 12.34 5.74 -8.84
C LEU A 29 12.70 4.87 -10.04
N LYS A 30 12.31 5.27 -11.25
CA LYS A 30 12.67 4.59 -12.49
C LYS A 30 14.18 4.54 -12.69
N ASN A 31 14.87 5.61 -12.36
CA ASN A 31 16.31 5.74 -12.58
C ASN A 31 17.14 5.16 -11.41
N CYS A 32 16.62 5.25 -10.19
CA CYS A 32 17.30 4.86 -8.96
C CYS A 32 17.16 3.36 -8.63
N LEU A 33 16.03 2.73 -8.96
CA LEU A 33 15.72 1.36 -8.53
C LEU A 33 15.90 0.34 -9.67
N ASP A 34 16.46 -0.82 -9.32
CA ASP A 34 16.62 -1.96 -10.22
C ASP A 34 15.34 -2.81 -10.38
N ASP A 35 15.39 -3.89 -11.15
CA ASP A 35 14.27 -4.78 -11.46
C ASP A 35 13.84 -5.70 -10.31
N SER A 36 14.56 -5.69 -9.20
CA SER A 36 14.13 -6.36 -7.96
C SER A 36 13.03 -5.60 -7.22
N PHE A 37 12.73 -4.36 -7.61
CA PHE A 37 11.71 -3.51 -7.02
C PHE A 37 10.44 -3.45 -7.86
N GLU A 38 9.31 -3.48 -7.20
CA GLU A 38 7.98 -3.22 -7.76
C GLU A 38 7.46 -1.89 -7.23
N VAL A 39 7.01 -1.01 -8.13
CA VAL A 39 6.47 0.32 -7.82
C VAL A 39 5.00 0.35 -8.21
N TYR A 40 4.13 0.62 -7.25
CA TYR A 40 2.69 0.71 -7.44
C TYR A 40 2.26 2.17 -7.29
N PHE A 41 1.69 2.74 -8.35
CA PHE A 41 1.20 4.10 -8.36
C PHE A 41 -0.30 4.15 -8.11
N ASN A 42 -0.72 4.93 -7.12
CA ASN A 42 -2.12 5.08 -6.71
C ASN A 42 -2.87 3.75 -6.57
N PRO A 43 -2.29 2.71 -5.92
CA PRO A 43 -2.97 1.43 -5.78
C PRO A 43 -4.28 1.60 -5.02
N PHE A 44 -5.35 0.98 -5.50
CA PHE A 44 -6.63 1.00 -4.82
C PHE A 44 -6.67 -0.09 -3.74
N LEU A 45 -6.65 0.34 -2.48
CA LEU A 45 -6.69 -0.51 -1.30
C LEU A 45 -8.05 -0.39 -0.61
N ASN A 46 -9.13 -0.71 -1.33
CA ASN A 46 -10.48 -0.77 -0.77
C ASN A 46 -10.93 0.51 -0.02
N GLY A 47 -10.66 1.67 -0.59
CA GLY A 47 -11.00 2.98 -0.03
C GLY A 47 -9.78 3.81 0.39
N ASP A 48 -8.63 3.18 0.58
CA ASP A 48 -7.35 3.87 0.71
C ASP A 48 -6.66 3.97 -0.66
N ARG A 49 -5.96 5.07 -0.87
CA ARG A 49 -5.15 5.31 -2.08
C ARG A 49 -3.85 5.99 -1.68
N PRO A 50 -2.82 5.26 -1.30
CA PRO A 50 -1.48 5.83 -1.16
C PRO A 50 -0.97 6.26 -2.53
N ASP A 51 -0.21 7.35 -2.59
CA ASP A 51 0.29 7.88 -3.86
C ASP A 51 1.28 6.90 -4.50
N VAL A 52 2.26 6.42 -3.74
CA VAL A 52 3.23 5.44 -4.22
C VAL A 52 3.48 4.37 -3.15
N LEU A 53 3.58 3.12 -3.60
CA LEU A 53 4.00 2.00 -2.77
C LEU A 53 5.13 1.28 -3.48
N ILE A 54 6.26 1.08 -2.78
CA ILE A 54 7.42 0.33 -3.26
C ILE A 54 7.44 -1.00 -2.54
N MET A 55 7.63 -2.09 -3.25
CA MET A 55 7.79 -3.43 -2.69
C MET A 55 9.04 -4.10 -3.23
N ARG A 56 9.78 -4.79 -2.37
CA ARG A 56 10.90 -5.64 -2.74
C ARG A 56 10.74 -7.02 -2.12
N LYS A 57 10.71 -8.04 -2.95
CA LYS A 57 10.53 -9.43 -2.52
C LYS A 57 11.63 -9.84 -1.55
N GLY A 58 11.24 -10.43 -0.42
CA GLY A 58 12.17 -10.87 0.63
C GLY A 58 12.68 -9.74 1.55
N TYR A 59 12.24 -8.49 1.37
CA TYR A 59 12.73 -7.36 2.17
C TYR A 59 11.62 -6.58 2.87
N GLY A 60 10.66 -6.02 2.13
CA GLY A 60 9.55 -5.27 2.72
C GLY A 60 8.85 -4.34 1.74
N VAL A 61 8.08 -3.43 2.33
CA VAL A 61 7.20 -2.49 1.63
C VAL A 61 7.45 -1.08 2.16
N MET A 62 7.41 -0.06 1.30
CA MET A 62 7.41 1.35 1.71
C MET A 62 6.22 2.07 1.07
N ILE A 63 5.47 2.78 1.89
CA ILE A 63 4.43 3.70 1.43
C ILE A 63 5.02 5.10 1.40
N ILE A 64 4.86 5.80 0.29
CA ILE A 64 5.27 7.20 0.14
C ILE A 64 4.04 8.01 -0.21
N GLU A 65 3.70 8.96 0.64
CA GLU A 65 2.70 10.00 0.36
C GLU A 65 3.41 11.21 -0.23
N VAL A 66 2.84 11.82 -1.26
CA VAL A 66 3.43 12.96 -1.96
C VAL A 66 2.66 14.24 -1.63
N LYS A 67 3.35 15.32 -1.39
CA LYS A 67 2.77 16.64 -1.13
C LYS A 67 3.47 17.72 -1.94
N ASP A 68 2.72 18.38 -2.82
CA ASP A 68 3.17 19.55 -3.58
C ASP A 68 2.95 20.84 -2.77
N TRP A 69 3.19 20.77 -1.45
CA TRP A 69 2.94 21.86 -0.53
C TRP A 69 4.13 22.80 -0.44
N ASN A 70 3.87 24.09 -0.57
CA ASN A 70 4.81 25.12 -0.14
C ASN A 70 4.66 25.29 1.38
N LEU A 71 5.66 24.83 2.15
CA LEU A 71 5.60 24.81 3.61
C LEU A 71 5.47 26.19 4.25
N SER A 72 5.80 27.29 3.55
CA SER A 72 5.57 28.64 4.04
C SER A 72 4.08 28.94 4.30
N ASN A 73 3.18 28.19 3.66
CA ASN A 73 1.73 28.31 3.85
C ASN A 73 1.19 27.43 4.97
N PHE A 74 2.03 26.71 5.68
CA PHE A 74 1.60 25.75 6.70
C PHE A 74 2.36 25.95 8.01
N CYS A 75 1.70 25.67 9.13
CA CYS A 75 2.35 25.57 10.43
C CYS A 75 1.72 24.43 11.25
N LEU A 76 2.40 24.06 12.33
CA LEU A 76 1.87 23.12 13.32
C LEU A 76 1.43 23.89 14.55
N ASN A 77 0.24 23.58 15.07
CA ASN A 77 -0.18 24.09 16.38
C ASN A 77 0.46 23.27 17.53
N GLU A 78 0.19 23.67 18.77
CA GLU A 78 0.67 22.99 20.00
C GLU A 78 0.32 21.50 20.04
N LYS A 79 -0.81 21.10 19.43
CA LYS A 79 -1.25 19.71 19.31
C LYS A 79 -0.68 18.99 18.07
N LYS A 80 0.32 19.58 17.39
CA LYS A 80 0.95 19.08 16.16
C LYS A 80 -0.03 18.85 15.00
N LYS A 81 -1.17 19.58 15.01
CA LYS A 81 -2.11 19.59 13.87
C LYS A 81 -1.65 20.59 12.82
N TRP A 82 -1.74 20.18 11.58
CA TRP A 82 -1.41 21.02 10.42
C TRP A 82 -2.47 22.09 10.20
N ILE A 83 -2.03 23.34 10.09
CA ILE A 83 -2.86 24.51 9.81
C ILE A 83 -2.40 25.11 8.49
N TYR A 84 -3.35 25.37 7.59
CA TYR A 84 -3.13 26.16 6.39
C TYR A 84 -3.30 27.64 6.75
N ILE A 85 -2.18 28.38 6.78
CA ILE A 85 -2.08 29.73 7.29
C ILE A 85 -3.05 30.71 6.61
N PRO A 86 -3.21 30.71 5.25
CA PRO A 86 -4.02 31.73 4.58
C PRO A 86 -5.47 31.83 5.07
N ASN A 87 -6.07 30.74 5.51
CA ASN A 87 -7.46 30.74 5.99
C ASN A 87 -7.61 30.14 7.40
N ASN A 88 -6.50 29.90 8.08
CA ASN A 88 -6.44 29.30 9.42
C ASN A 88 -7.21 27.98 9.56
N SER A 89 -7.32 27.20 8.48
CA SER A 89 -8.03 25.93 8.50
C SER A 89 -7.12 24.77 8.92
N ILE A 90 -7.67 23.84 9.71
CA ILE A 90 -6.98 22.58 10.02
C ILE A 90 -7.07 21.69 8.77
N VAL A 91 -5.91 21.25 8.30
CA VAL A 91 -5.79 20.33 7.17
C VAL A 91 -5.39 18.94 7.64
N LYS A 92 -5.67 17.94 6.82
CA LYS A 92 -5.32 16.57 7.13
C LYS A 92 -3.79 16.41 7.16
N SER A 93 -3.29 15.85 8.26
CA SER A 93 -1.86 15.55 8.42
C SER A 93 -1.39 14.52 7.38
N PRO A 94 -0.34 14.81 6.60
CA PRO A 94 0.26 13.80 5.72
C PRO A 94 0.81 12.60 6.51
N ILE A 95 1.30 12.85 7.72
CA ILE A 95 1.80 11.82 8.63
C ILE A 95 0.65 10.87 9.02
N ASP A 96 -0.47 11.43 9.50
CA ASP A 96 -1.64 10.63 9.90
C ASP A 96 -2.23 9.87 8.69
N GLN A 97 -2.12 10.46 7.50
CA GLN A 97 -2.61 9.83 6.27
C GLN A 97 -1.82 8.57 5.93
N VAL A 98 -0.49 8.66 5.89
CA VAL A 98 0.34 7.50 5.55
C VAL A 98 0.32 6.43 6.64
N LEU A 99 0.24 6.84 7.92
CA LEU A 99 0.08 5.90 9.03
C LEU A 99 -1.25 5.17 9.01
N LYS A 100 -2.33 5.86 8.63
CA LYS A 100 -3.63 5.22 8.42
C LYS A 100 -3.52 4.13 7.36
N TYR A 101 -2.87 4.39 6.22
CA TYR A 101 -2.65 3.37 5.19
C TYR A 101 -1.86 2.18 5.73
N LYS A 102 -0.78 2.43 6.47
CA LYS A 102 -0.01 1.37 7.13
C LYS A 102 -0.90 0.54 8.05
N ASN A 103 -1.63 1.17 8.97
CA ASN A 103 -2.50 0.46 9.90
C ASN A 103 -3.57 -0.37 9.17
N ASN A 104 -4.20 0.20 8.14
CA ASN A 104 -5.21 -0.52 7.36
C ASN A 104 -4.63 -1.71 6.58
N LEU A 105 -3.37 -1.66 6.13
CA LEU A 105 -2.71 -2.83 5.57
C LEU A 105 -2.64 -3.98 6.59
N TYR A 106 -2.33 -3.68 7.86
CA TYR A 106 -2.28 -4.69 8.92
C TYR A 106 -3.66 -5.16 9.36
N ASP A 107 -4.57 -4.23 9.59
CA ASP A 107 -5.82 -4.53 10.26
C ASP A 107 -6.91 -5.02 9.30
N LEU A 108 -6.84 -4.63 8.01
CA LEU A 108 -7.95 -4.82 7.07
C LEU A 108 -7.55 -5.49 5.76
N HIS A 109 -6.34 -5.25 5.22
CA HIS A 109 -6.08 -5.51 3.81
C HIS A 109 -5.23 -6.75 3.54
N VAL A 110 -4.19 -6.98 4.33
CA VAL A 110 -3.26 -8.10 4.09
C VAL A 110 -3.56 -9.26 5.02
N GLU A 111 -3.87 -10.41 4.43
CA GLU A 111 -4.21 -11.63 5.19
C GLU A 111 -3.04 -12.05 6.09
N ASP A 112 -3.36 -12.45 7.32
CA ASP A 112 -2.45 -12.91 8.37
C ASP A 112 -1.46 -11.84 8.91
N LEU A 113 -1.36 -10.64 8.32
CA LEU A 113 -0.36 -9.63 8.72
C LEU A 113 -0.60 -9.13 10.16
N LEU A 114 -1.86 -8.92 10.56
CA LEU A 114 -2.20 -8.55 11.93
C LEU A 114 -1.78 -9.63 12.93
N GLN A 115 -2.04 -10.90 12.62
CA GLN A 115 -1.67 -12.02 13.49
C GLN A 115 -0.15 -12.14 13.63
N MET A 116 0.59 -11.94 12.53
CA MET A 116 2.06 -11.90 12.56
C MET A 116 2.58 -10.78 13.46
N LYS A 117 2.02 -9.57 13.34
CA LYS A 117 2.35 -8.42 14.21
C LYS A 117 2.06 -8.69 15.68
N ILE A 118 0.94 -9.35 15.99
CA ILE A 118 0.58 -9.70 17.37
C ILE A 118 1.56 -10.72 17.97
N ARG A 119 1.97 -11.71 17.17
CA ARG A 119 2.94 -12.74 17.60
C ARG A 119 4.36 -12.18 17.75
N ASP A 120 4.74 -11.30 16.85
CA ASP A 120 6.06 -10.67 16.83
C ASP A 120 5.95 -9.24 16.29
N PHE A 121 6.07 -8.27 17.20
CA PHE A 121 5.94 -6.85 16.86
C PHE A 121 6.94 -6.37 15.79
N ARG A 122 8.05 -7.08 15.57
CA ARG A 122 9.00 -6.76 14.51
C ARG A 122 8.37 -6.77 13.13
N HIS A 123 7.28 -7.55 12.92
CA HIS A 123 6.51 -7.53 11.68
C HIS A 123 5.91 -6.15 11.37
N PHE A 124 5.71 -5.27 12.38
CA PHE A 124 5.23 -3.90 12.12
C PHE A 124 6.22 -3.07 11.30
N ASN A 125 7.49 -3.43 11.30
CA ASN A 125 8.53 -2.73 10.54
C ASN A 125 8.66 -3.20 9.08
N ILE A 126 7.90 -4.22 8.65
CA ILE A 126 7.86 -4.67 7.26
C ILE A 126 7.34 -3.59 6.33
N VAL A 127 6.40 -2.76 6.82
CA VAL A 127 5.85 -1.62 6.09
C VAL A 127 6.48 -0.34 6.65
N ALA A 128 7.34 0.29 5.88
CA ALA A 128 7.90 1.61 6.16
C ALA A 128 6.97 2.71 5.63
N CYS A 129 7.07 3.91 6.19
CA CYS A 129 6.30 5.08 5.80
C CYS A 129 7.21 6.27 5.53
N ALA A 130 6.95 6.98 4.45
CA ALA A 130 7.61 8.25 4.13
C ALA A 130 6.60 9.27 3.59
N VAL A 131 6.92 10.55 3.76
CA VAL A 131 6.23 11.65 3.08
C VAL A 131 7.25 12.42 2.25
N TYR A 132 7.00 12.53 0.94
CA TYR A 132 7.79 13.33 0.02
C TYR A 132 7.16 14.70 -0.17
N PHE A 133 7.89 15.76 0.13
CA PHE A 133 7.48 17.14 -0.06
C PHE A 133 8.20 17.75 -1.27
N HIS A 134 7.51 17.79 -2.40
CA HIS A 134 8.09 18.22 -3.67
C HIS A 134 8.57 19.67 -3.68
N CYS A 135 7.85 20.56 -3.00
CA CYS A 135 8.16 22.00 -2.99
C CYS A 135 8.95 22.45 -1.76
N ALA A 136 9.39 21.54 -0.89
CA ALA A 136 10.13 21.87 0.32
C ALA A 136 11.52 21.24 0.34
N SER A 137 12.49 21.94 0.89
CA SER A 137 13.83 21.40 1.14
C SER A 137 13.86 20.53 2.39
N GLN A 138 14.86 19.65 2.49
CA GLN A 138 15.08 18.85 3.69
C GLN A 138 15.31 19.73 4.94
N TYR A 139 15.98 20.87 4.77
CA TYR A 139 16.19 21.85 5.83
C TYR A 139 14.89 22.46 6.35
N GLU A 140 13.96 22.81 5.48
CA GLU A 140 12.63 23.33 5.87
C GLU A 140 11.83 22.28 6.64
N LEU A 141 11.85 21.02 6.20
CA LEU A 141 11.21 19.90 6.89
C LEU A 141 11.79 19.67 8.28
N GLU A 142 13.11 19.68 8.42
CA GLU A 142 13.76 19.56 9.72
C GLU A 142 13.40 20.69 10.68
N ASN A 143 13.39 21.92 10.18
CA ASN A 143 13.03 23.09 10.99
C ASN A 143 11.57 23.07 11.45
N MET A 144 10.66 22.53 10.64
CA MET A 144 9.24 22.50 10.96
C MET A 144 8.83 21.25 11.76
N LEU A 145 9.38 20.09 11.42
CA LEU A 145 8.86 18.80 11.91
C LEU A 145 9.76 18.14 12.97
N VAL A 146 11.05 18.49 13.03
CA VAL A 146 12.00 17.79 13.89
C VAL A 146 12.55 18.70 14.99
N LYS A 147 13.18 19.81 14.63
CA LYS A 147 13.88 20.69 15.58
C LYS A 147 13.00 21.27 16.69
N PRO A 148 11.74 21.73 16.42
CA PRO A 148 10.88 22.26 17.47
C PRO A 148 10.51 21.24 18.56
N TYR A 149 10.65 19.94 18.24
CA TYR A 149 10.26 18.83 19.11
C TYR A 149 11.44 17.97 19.52
N LYS A 150 12.68 18.50 19.50
CA LYS A 150 13.90 17.78 19.87
C LYS A 150 13.85 17.18 21.28
N ASP A 151 13.17 17.83 22.20
CA ASP A 151 13.08 17.42 23.62
C ASP A 151 11.90 16.46 23.87
N ASP A 152 11.01 16.28 22.92
CA ASP A 152 9.92 15.29 22.98
C ASP A 152 10.42 13.90 22.59
N LYS A 153 10.93 13.14 23.57
CA LYS A 153 11.49 11.80 23.37
C LYS A 153 10.51 10.83 22.69
N LYS A 154 9.20 10.94 22.93
CA LYS A 154 8.21 10.08 22.29
C LYS A 154 8.09 10.39 20.82
N TYR A 155 8.05 11.66 20.47
CA TYR A 155 7.96 12.11 19.08
C TYR A 155 9.26 11.79 18.32
N GLN A 156 10.43 12.00 18.93
CA GLN A 156 11.71 11.63 18.32
C GLN A 156 11.83 10.12 18.07
N SER A 157 11.42 9.30 19.03
CA SER A 157 11.34 7.84 18.85
C SER A 157 10.37 7.47 17.73
N PHE A 158 9.19 8.12 17.69
CA PHE A 158 8.22 7.90 16.61
C PHE A 158 8.83 8.21 15.23
N LEU A 159 9.49 9.37 15.06
CA LEU A 159 10.13 9.74 13.80
C LEU A 159 11.24 8.74 13.42
N THR A 160 12.04 8.32 14.39
CA THR A 160 13.15 7.38 14.15
C THR A 160 12.66 6.05 13.59
N TYR A 161 11.58 5.51 14.16
CA TYR A 161 11.14 4.14 13.85
C TYR A 161 9.98 4.05 12.84
N ASN A 162 9.15 5.09 12.73
CA ASN A 162 7.88 4.96 12.00
C ASN A 162 7.76 5.89 10.79
N MET A 163 8.54 6.97 10.68
CA MET A 163 8.32 7.98 9.66
C MET A 163 9.63 8.53 9.11
N ASP A 164 9.65 8.75 7.80
CA ASP A 164 10.71 9.49 7.12
C ASP A 164 10.12 10.67 6.34
N PHE A 165 10.90 11.74 6.24
CA PHE A 165 10.57 12.90 5.43
C PHE A 165 11.61 13.07 4.34
N ILE A 166 11.15 13.30 3.13
CA ILE A 166 11.98 13.48 1.94
C ILE A 166 11.67 14.88 1.39
N GLY A 167 12.63 15.77 1.41
CA GLY A 167 12.54 17.06 0.73
C GLY A 167 12.93 16.93 -0.76
N LYS A 168 12.74 18.00 -1.53
CA LYS A 168 13.12 18.02 -2.95
C LYS A 168 14.60 17.72 -3.19
N ASP A 169 15.47 18.18 -2.30
CA ASP A 169 16.92 17.98 -2.30
C ASP A 169 17.34 16.62 -1.70
N GLY A 170 16.48 16.01 -0.87
CA GLY A 170 16.64 14.65 -0.37
C GLY A 170 16.26 13.55 -1.37
N LEU A 171 15.66 13.93 -2.52
CA LEU A 171 15.34 13.00 -3.58
C LEU A 171 16.54 12.80 -4.52
N ASN A 172 17.62 12.28 -3.98
CA ASN A 172 18.84 11.88 -4.67
C ASN A 172 19.15 10.41 -4.37
N GLU A 173 19.97 9.77 -5.21
CA GLU A 173 20.22 8.32 -5.14
C GLU A 173 20.84 7.91 -3.80
N GLU A 174 21.84 8.66 -3.32
CA GLU A 174 22.57 8.32 -2.09
C GLU A 174 21.65 8.35 -0.87
N ASP A 175 20.94 9.45 -0.66
CA ASP A 175 20.04 9.64 0.48
C ASP A 175 18.87 8.65 0.43
N PHE A 176 18.31 8.43 -0.75
CA PHE A 176 17.18 7.51 -0.91
C PHE A 176 17.59 6.06 -0.65
N ILE A 177 18.74 5.62 -1.17
CA ILE A 177 19.26 4.27 -0.88
C ILE A 177 19.62 4.12 0.61
N ASN A 178 20.14 5.16 1.26
CA ASN A 178 20.41 5.14 2.70
C ASN A 178 19.11 5.07 3.51
N LEU A 179 18.04 5.73 3.07
CA LEU A 179 16.71 5.60 3.65
C LEU A 179 16.17 4.17 3.50
N LEU A 180 16.27 3.56 2.33
CA LEU A 180 15.88 2.17 2.11
C LEU A 180 16.70 1.18 2.96
N LYS A 181 18.00 1.45 3.15
CA LYS A 181 18.87 0.67 4.07
C LYS A 181 18.41 0.81 5.52
N LYS A 182 18.15 2.03 5.99
CA LYS A 182 17.60 2.32 7.32
C LYS A 182 16.33 1.53 7.58
N ARG A 183 15.46 1.41 6.57
CA ARG A 183 14.19 0.68 6.63
C ARG A 183 14.31 -0.82 6.26
N ARG A 184 15.52 -1.32 6.03
CA ARG A 184 15.84 -2.71 5.69
C ARG A 184 15.19 -3.22 4.40
N ILE A 185 14.74 -2.32 3.52
CA ILE A 185 14.25 -2.66 2.19
C ILE A 185 15.42 -2.90 1.25
N VAL A 186 16.57 -2.28 1.55
CA VAL A 186 17.89 -2.62 0.98
C VAL A 186 18.74 -3.16 2.11
N ALA A 187 19.13 -4.43 2.04
CA ALA A 187 19.98 -5.09 3.01
C ALA A 187 20.80 -6.19 2.33
N LYS A 188 21.89 -6.63 2.98
CA LYS A 188 22.77 -7.69 2.48
C LYS A 188 22.04 -9.04 2.32
N TYR A 189 21.11 -9.33 3.24
CA TYR A 189 20.35 -10.57 3.26
C TYR A 189 18.85 -10.28 3.34
N PRO A 190 18.01 -11.15 2.73
CA PRO A 190 16.56 -11.05 2.86
C PRO A 190 16.10 -11.11 4.31
N SER A 191 14.98 -10.49 4.59
CA SER A 191 14.32 -10.50 5.89
C SER A 191 13.47 -11.76 6.04
N TRP A 192 13.72 -12.56 7.05
CA TRP A 192 12.84 -13.69 7.38
C TRP A 192 11.41 -13.28 7.79
N LEU A 193 11.22 -11.99 8.12
CA LEU A 193 9.91 -11.42 8.45
C LEU A 193 9.03 -11.21 7.20
N PHE A 194 9.64 -10.96 6.03
CA PHE A 194 8.91 -10.75 4.77
C PHE A 194 9.01 -11.99 3.89
N THR A 195 8.24 -13.00 4.27
CA THR A 195 8.21 -14.31 3.61
C THR A 195 7.59 -14.25 2.21
N ASP A 196 7.83 -15.28 1.38
CA ASP A 196 7.20 -15.42 0.07
C ASP A 196 5.66 -15.42 0.15
N VAL A 197 5.10 -16.05 1.19
CA VAL A 197 3.64 -16.04 1.42
C VAL A 197 3.12 -14.62 1.62
N LEU A 198 3.82 -13.85 2.43
CA LEU A 198 3.44 -12.46 2.71
C LEU A 198 3.61 -11.59 1.45
N TYR A 199 4.70 -11.77 0.71
CA TYR A 199 4.89 -11.09 -0.57
C TYR A 199 3.74 -11.40 -1.56
N GLU A 200 3.33 -12.65 -1.70
CA GLU A 200 2.20 -13.03 -2.58
C GLU A 200 0.86 -12.45 -2.06
N ASN A 201 0.68 -12.30 -0.75
CA ASN A 201 -0.51 -11.65 -0.19
C ASN A 201 -0.54 -10.14 -0.53
N PHE A 202 0.59 -9.44 -0.42
CA PHE A 202 0.72 -8.05 -0.86
C PHE A 202 0.49 -7.93 -2.37
N LYS A 203 1.13 -8.78 -3.16
CA LYS A 203 1.01 -8.75 -4.63
C LYS A 203 -0.43 -8.96 -5.09
N ARG A 204 -1.17 -9.84 -4.42
CA ARG A 204 -2.58 -10.09 -4.71
C ARG A 204 -3.46 -8.88 -4.40
N LEU A 205 -3.15 -8.14 -3.35
CA LEU A 205 -3.84 -6.90 -3.01
C LEU A 205 -3.52 -5.77 -4.00
N LEU A 206 -2.24 -5.62 -4.35
CA LEU A 206 -1.72 -4.50 -5.13
C LEU A 206 -1.89 -4.67 -6.64
N SER A 207 -2.00 -5.91 -7.12
CA SER A 207 -2.22 -6.24 -8.53
C SER A 207 -3.64 -6.77 -8.71
N PRO A 208 -4.63 -5.90 -8.91
CA PRO A 208 -6.00 -6.35 -9.15
C PRO A 208 -6.09 -7.20 -10.42
N ALA A 209 -7.10 -8.05 -10.46
CA ALA A 209 -7.34 -9.03 -11.52
C ALA A 209 -7.23 -8.52 -12.96
N GLU A 210 -7.58 -7.27 -13.18
CA GLU A 210 -7.51 -6.63 -14.49
C GLU A 210 -6.07 -6.46 -14.99
N HIS A 211 -5.11 -6.17 -14.11
CA HIS A 211 -3.70 -6.11 -14.46
C HIS A 211 -3.15 -7.49 -14.81
N LEU A 212 -3.51 -8.52 -14.04
CA LEU A 212 -3.11 -9.89 -14.31
C LEU A 212 -3.68 -10.40 -15.64
N LYS A 213 -4.90 -10.00 -15.97
CA LYS A 213 -5.57 -10.37 -17.22
C LYS A 213 -4.96 -9.65 -18.44
N ALA A 214 -4.65 -8.35 -18.30
CA ALA A 214 -4.00 -7.57 -19.35
C ALA A 214 -2.56 -8.03 -19.62
N GLU A 215 -1.88 -8.60 -18.62
CA GLU A 215 -0.53 -9.17 -18.74
C GLU A 215 -0.54 -10.65 -19.16
N GLY A 216 -1.72 -11.24 -19.41
CA GLY A 216 -1.85 -12.67 -19.78
C GLY A 216 -1.47 -13.65 -18.67
N LYS A 217 -1.31 -13.18 -17.43
CA LYS A 217 -0.93 -14.04 -16.29
C LYS A 217 -2.17 -14.73 -15.70
N PRO A 218 -2.11 -16.05 -15.45
CA PRO A 218 -3.22 -16.77 -14.82
C PRO A 218 -3.40 -16.31 -13.37
N TYR A 219 -4.66 -16.30 -12.93
CA TYR A 219 -5.01 -16.03 -11.54
C TYR A 219 -4.34 -17.02 -10.59
N LYS A 220 -3.51 -16.55 -9.67
CA LYS A 220 -2.92 -17.39 -8.62
C LYS A 220 -3.79 -17.34 -7.37
N TYR A 221 -4.59 -18.38 -7.16
CA TYR A 221 -5.35 -18.56 -5.92
C TYR A 221 -4.46 -19.14 -4.82
N SER A 222 -4.63 -18.69 -3.58
CA SER A 222 -4.04 -19.37 -2.42
C SER A 222 -4.65 -20.76 -2.23
N ASP A 223 -4.01 -21.62 -1.46
CA ASP A 223 -4.54 -22.98 -1.24
C ASP A 223 -5.86 -22.94 -0.47
N LYS A 224 -6.03 -22.01 0.49
CA LYS A 224 -7.33 -21.75 1.15
C LYS A 224 -8.41 -21.34 0.14
N GLN A 225 -8.08 -20.45 -0.80
CA GLN A 225 -9.02 -20.03 -1.86
C GLN A 225 -9.35 -21.21 -2.80
N LYS A 226 -8.35 -21.99 -3.24
CA LYS A 226 -8.57 -23.20 -4.06
C LYS A 226 -9.49 -24.18 -3.37
N ASN A 227 -9.30 -24.45 -2.09
CA ASN A 227 -10.14 -25.35 -1.31
C ASN A 227 -11.62 -24.89 -1.33
N ILE A 228 -11.88 -23.60 -1.25
CA ILE A 228 -13.24 -23.05 -1.35
C ILE A 228 -13.77 -23.16 -2.77
N ILE A 229 -12.99 -22.78 -3.79
CA ILE A 229 -13.37 -22.77 -5.20
C ILE A 229 -13.76 -24.17 -5.68
N TYR A 230 -12.98 -25.18 -5.31
CA TYR A 230 -13.19 -26.56 -5.75
C TYR A 230 -14.05 -27.42 -4.80
N SER A 231 -14.47 -26.87 -3.67
CA SER A 231 -15.38 -27.55 -2.75
C SER A 231 -16.67 -27.99 -3.44
N THR A 232 -17.14 -29.18 -3.09
CA THR A 232 -18.40 -29.77 -3.59
C THR A 232 -19.60 -29.49 -2.67
N ASN A 233 -19.39 -28.81 -1.55
CA ASN A 233 -20.48 -28.51 -0.61
C ASN A 233 -21.59 -27.71 -1.29
N LEU A 234 -22.84 -28.06 -1.04
CA LEU A 234 -23.99 -27.34 -1.59
C LEU A 234 -24.08 -25.92 -1.05
N GLU A 235 -23.82 -25.77 0.25
CA GLU A 235 -23.78 -24.47 0.93
C GLU A 235 -22.36 -24.17 1.40
N GLN A 236 -21.92 -22.94 1.17
CA GLN A 236 -20.60 -22.50 1.58
C GLN A 236 -20.65 -21.05 2.07
N ARG A 237 -20.27 -20.83 3.32
CA ARG A 237 -20.08 -19.49 3.86
C ARG A 237 -18.60 -19.11 3.76
N VAL A 238 -18.32 -18.01 3.05
CA VAL A 238 -16.95 -17.47 2.88
C VAL A 238 -16.79 -16.26 3.80
N ARG A 239 -15.88 -16.36 4.75
CA ARG A 239 -15.48 -15.25 5.63
C ARG A 239 -14.02 -14.89 5.36
N GLY A 240 -13.69 -13.64 5.55
CA GLY A 240 -12.32 -13.13 5.40
C GLY A 240 -12.30 -11.63 5.53
N VAL A 241 -11.12 -11.07 5.78
CA VAL A 241 -10.89 -9.64 5.86
C VAL A 241 -11.25 -8.94 4.55
N PHE A 242 -11.44 -7.64 4.62
CA PHE A 242 -11.68 -6.83 3.43
C PHE A 242 -10.48 -6.99 2.46
N GLY A 243 -10.74 -7.10 1.15
CA GLY A 243 -9.68 -7.29 0.15
C GLY A 243 -9.15 -8.72 -0.02
N SER A 244 -9.55 -9.68 0.81
CA SER A 244 -9.09 -11.08 0.71
C SER A 244 -9.56 -11.86 -0.53
N GLY A 245 -10.20 -11.17 -1.50
CA GLY A 245 -10.69 -11.77 -2.73
C GLY A 245 -11.97 -12.63 -2.58
N LYS A 246 -12.79 -12.41 -1.54
CA LYS A 246 -14.03 -13.17 -1.31
C LYS A 246 -14.94 -13.19 -2.54
N THR A 247 -15.18 -12.05 -3.16
CA THR A 247 -16.01 -11.94 -4.37
C THR A 247 -15.41 -12.72 -5.53
N THR A 248 -14.11 -12.65 -5.72
CA THR A 248 -13.37 -13.39 -6.75
C THR A 248 -13.48 -14.91 -6.52
N VAL A 249 -13.33 -15.35 -5.28
CA VAL A 249 -13.49 -16.76 -4.90
C VAL A 249 -14.90 -17.25 -5.12
N LEU A 250 -15.93 -16.45 -4.76
CA LEU A 250 -17.33 -16.78 -5.00
C LEU A 250 -17.65 -16.88 -6.49
N ALA A 251 -17.15 -15.93 -7.30
CA ALA A 251 -17.32 -15.97 -8.75
C ALA A 251 -16.64 -17.21 -9.37
N ALA A 252 -15.41 -17.50 -8.99
CA ALA A 252 -14.68 -18.67 -9.46
C ALA A 252 -15.37 -19.98 -9.05
N ARG A 253 -15.87 -20.06 -7.81
CA ARG A 253 -16.67 -21.20 -7.33
C ARG A 253 -17.95 -21.38 -8.13
N ALA A 254 -18.68 -20.30 -8.41
CA ALA A 254 -19.90 -20.34 -9.23
C ALA A 254 -19.60 -20.92 -10.63
N VAL A 255 -18.52 -20.46 -11.27
CA VAL A 255 -18.07 -21.00 -12.56
C VAL A 255 -17.75 -22.49 -12.47
N GLN A 256 -17.06 -22.94 -11.41
CA GLN A 256 -16.75 -24.35 -11.21
C GLN A 256 -18.02 -25.20 -10.94
N ALA A 257 -18.95 -24.68 -10.15
CA ALA A 257 -20.24 -25.35 -9.92
C ALA A 257 -21.07 -25.45 -11.21
N TYR A 258 -21.09 -24.38 -12.01
CA TYR A 258 -21.75 -24.37 -13.33
C TYR A 258 -21.16 -25.42 -14.28
N LYS A 259 -19.82 -25.43 -14.44
CA LYS A 259 -19.12 -26.43 -15.27
C LYS A 259 -19.42 -27.87 -14.85
N ARG A 260 -19.42 -28.14 -13.54
CA ARG A 260 -19.77 -29.47 -12.99
C ARG A 260 -21.22 -29.87 -13.27
N ALA A 261 -22.15 -28.94 -13.20
CA ALA A 261 -23.53 -29.23 -13.50
C ALA A 261 -23.73 -29.56 -14.99
N LEU A 262 -23.12 -28.77 -15.89
CA LEU A 262 -23.14 -29.04 -17.32
C LEU A 262 -22.54 -30.40 -17.68
N SER A 263 -21.43 -30.78 -17.09
CA SER A 263 -20.82 -32.11 -17.33
C SER A 263 -21.69 -33.30 -16.87
N ARG A 264 -22.75 -33.04 -16.06
CA ARG A 264 -23.73 -34.00 -15.58
C ARG A 264 -25.10 -33.86 -16.27
N ASN A 265 -25.19 -33.07 -17.33
CA ASN A 265 -26.43 -32.72 -18.02
C ASN A 265 -27.52 -32.12 -17.11
N ASN A 266 -27.12 -31.43 -16.05
CA ASN A 266 -28.01 -30.78 -15.11
C ASN A 266 -28.03 -29.27 -15.32
N THR A 267 -29.22 -28.63 -15.17
CA THR A 267 -29.34 -27.17 -15.16
C THR A 267 -28.95 -26.62 -13.78
N PRO A 268 -27.86 -25.87 -13.68
CA PRO A 268 -27.39 -25.39 -12.38
C PRO A 268 -28.30 -24.26 -11.86
N ARG A 269 -28.64 -24.31 -10.57
CA ARG A 269 -29.20 -23.18 -9.83
C ARG A 269 -28.14 -22.69 -8.82
N ILE A 270 -27.62 -21.47 -9.01
CA ILE A 270 -26.58 -20.90 -8.18
C ILE A 270 -27.11 -19.61 -7.57
N LEU A 271 -27.13 -19.55 -6.23
CA LEU A 271 -27.48 -18.35 -5.48
C LEU A 271 -26.24 -17.82 -4.77
N ILE A 272 -25.88 -16.57 -5.01
CA ILE A 272 -24.80 -15.88 -4.33
C ILE A 272 -25.42 -14.74 -3.50
N LEU A 273 -25.23 -14.82 -2.18
CA LEU A 273 -25.65 -13.79 -1.25
C LEU A 273 -24.41 -13.05 -0.74
N THR A 274 -24.39 -11.74 -0.89
CA THR A 274 -23.32 -10.88 -0.34
C THR A 274 -23.96 -9.89 0.62
N TYR A 275 -23.32 -9.71 1.78
CA TYR A 275 -23.70 -8.70 2.75
C TYR A 275 -22.60 -7.64 2.82
N ASN A 276 -22.96 -6.40 2.55
CA ASN A 276 -22.04 -5.27 2.65
C ASN A 276 -22.54 -4.31 3.73
N ILE A 277 -21.74 -4.17 4.80
CA ILE A 277 -22.09 -3.29 5.94
C ILE A 277 -21.91 -1.80 5.57
N THR A 278 -21.18 -1.49 4.50
CA THR A 278 -20.87 -0.11 4.09
C THR A 278 -21.97 0.57 3.27
N GLY A 279 -23.10 -0.10 3.02
CA GLY A 279 -24.25 0.42 2.27
C GLY A 279 -25.31 1.16 3.08
N GLY A 280 -25.05 1.51 4.31
CA GLY A 280 -26.04 2.10 5.20
C GLY A 280 -25.64 3.46 5.77
N VAL A 281 -25.38 4.45 4.90
CA VAL A 281 -25.59 5.86 5.25
C VAL A 281 -26.13 6.53 3.99
N ILE A 282 -27.45 6.61 3.95
CA ILE A 282 -28.16 7.61 3.17
C ILE A 282 -28.25 8.87 4.03
#